data_c7f186aea8b93cd56c65532488c766e4
#
_entry.id   c7f186aea8b93cd56c65532488c766e4
#
_cell.length_a   1.000
_cell.length_b   1.000
_cell.length_c   1.000
_cell.angle_alpha   90.00
_cell.angle_beta   90.00
_cell.angle_gamma   90.00
#
_symmetry.space_group_name_H-M   'P 1'
#
loop_
_entity.id
_entity.type
_entity.pdbx_description
1 polymer ?
#
loop_
_entity_poly.entity_id
_entity_poly.type
_entity_poly.pdbx_seq_one_letter_code
_entity_poly.pdbx_strand_id
1 'polypeptide(L)' 'MSTALKKYVNDAHFWNAFTAMLNEEIDMQRRKLEQTEDTTEIYRAQGEVRALRRLLLLRDKYNG' A
#
# COMPACT_ATOMS: atom_id res chain seq x y z
N MET A 1 12.06 -15.70 -5.20
CA MET A 1 10.94 -15.01 -5.69
C MET A 1 11.13 -14.51 -7.10
N SER A 2 10.04 -14.23 -7.72
CA SER A 2 9.94 -14.10 -9.16
C SER A 2 10.77 -12.96 -9.73
N THR A 3 11.56 -13.27 -10.77
CA THR A 3 12.29 -12.30 -11.58
C THR A 3 11.34 -11.27 -12.19
N ALA A 4 10.11 -11.68 -12.51
CA ALA A 4 9.09 -10.80 -13.05
C ALA A 4 8.72 -9.68 -12.08
N LEU A 5 8.56 -9.99 -10.80
CA LEU A 5 8.25 -8.98 -9.79
C LEU A 5 9.38 -7.97 -9.63
N LYS A 6 10.63 -8.45 -9.63
CA LYS A 6 11.80 -7.58 -9.57
C LYS A 6 11.83 -6.59 -10.73
N LYS A 7 11.45 -7.04 -11.92
CA LYS A 7 11.38 -6.20 -13.10
C LYS A 7 10.37 -5.06 -12.91
N TYR A 8 9.20 -5.34 -12.36
CA TYR A 8 8.17 -4.33 -12.13
C TYR A 8 8.57 -3.31 -11.06
N VAL A 9 9.17 -3.75 -9.97
CA VAL A 9 9.57 -2.82 -8.91
C VAL A 9 10.74 -1.92 -9.34
N ASN A 10 11.50 -2.33 -10.36
CA ASN A 10 12.59 -1.53 -10.92
C ASN A 10 12.17 -0.64 -12.08
N ASP A 11 10.92 -0.77 -12.56
CA ASP A 11 10.35 0.11 -13.57
C ASP A 11 9.86 1.38 -12.90
N ALA A 12 10.55 2.50 -13.12
CA ALA A 12 10.26 3.76 -12.43
C ALA A 12 8.86 4.28 -12.74
N HIS A 13 8.40 4.18 -14.00
CA HIS A 13 7.06 4.64 -14.37
C HIS A 13 5.98 3.81 -13.71
N PHE A 14 6.12 2.50 -13.79
CA PHE A 14 5.17 1.58 -13.16
C PHE A 14 5.15 1.81 -11.64
N TRP A 15 6.32 1.88 -11.02
CA TRP A 15 6.42 2.01 -9.57
C TRP A 15 5.84 3.33 -9.07
N ASN A 16 6.08 4.43 -9.77
CA ASN A 16 5.53 5.72 -9.40
C ASN A 16 4.01 5.75 -9.49
N ALA A 17 3.44 5.16 -10.56
CA ALA A 17 1.98 5.05 -10.69
C ALA A 17 1.40 4.15 -9.61
N PHE A 18 2.04 3.04 -9.33
CA PHE A 18 1.61 2.08 -8.31
C PHE A 18 1.63 2.70 -6.91
N THR A 19 2.72 3.41 -6.55
CA THR A 19 2.80 4.06 -5.24
C THR A 19 1.80 5.20 -5.10
N ALA A 20 1.52 5.93 -6.16
CA ALA A 20 0.48 6.96 -6.15
C ALA A 20 -0.88 6.35 -5.84
N MET A 21 -1.22 5.23 -6.48
CA MET A 21 -2.46 4.50 -6.23
C MET A 21 -2.52 4.00 -4.78
N LEU A 22 -1.44 3.42 -4.27
CA LEU A 22 -1.40 2.93 -2.90
C LEU A 22 -1.59 4.05 -1.89
N ASN A 23 -0.99 5.21 -2.13
CA ASN A 23 -1.14 6.36 -1.24
C ASN A 23 -2.56 6.89 -1.23
N GLU A 24 -3.24 6.90 -2.39
CA GLU A 24 -4.66 7.26 -2.45
C GLU A 24 -5.52 6.30 -1.63
N GLU A 25 -5.26 5.00 -1.73
CA GLU A 25 -5.99 4.00 -0.95
C GLU A 25 -5.74 4.15 0.56
N ILE A 26 -4.50 4.42 0.95
CA ILE A 26 -4.16 4.68 2.36
C ILE A 26 -4.92 5.90 2.86
N ASP A 27 -4.97 6.98 2.08
CA ASP A 27 -5.70 8.19 2.46
C ASP A 27 -7.20 7.93 2.61
N MET A 28 -7.78 7.12 1.73
CA MET A 28 -9.19 6.71 1.84
C MET A 28 -9.45 5.96 3.14
N GLN A 29 -8.58 5.02 3.51
CA GLN A 29 -8.74 4.26 4.75
C GLN A 29 -8.55 5.15 5.97
N ARG A 30 -7.62 6.11 5.93
CA ARG A 30 -7.45 7.08 7.01
C ARG A 30 -8.69 7.95 7.22
N ARG A 31 -9.32 8.39 6.14
CA ARG A 31 -10.58 9.16 6.22
C ARG A 31 -11.68 8.34 6.86
N LYS A 32 -11.78 7.06 6.53
CA LYS A 32 -12.74 6.16 7.19
C LYS A 32 -12.47 6.08 8.69
N LEU A 33 -11.20 5.96 9.08
CA LEU A 33 -10.81 5.92 10.50
C LEU A 33 -11.23 7.19 11.24
N GLU A 34 -11.16 8.34 10.59
CA GLU A 34 -11.56 9.61 11.20
C GLU A 34 -13.06 9.76 11.35
N GLN A 35 -13.85 9.08 10.50
CA GLN A 35 -15.30 9.26 10.42
C GLN A 35 -16.09 8.18 11.12
N THR A 36 -15.52 7.00 11.32
CA THR A 36 -16.24 5.87 11.89
C THR A 36 -16.05 5.77 13.39
N GLU A 37 -17.11 5.36 14.09
CA GLU A 37 -17.07 4.99 15.51
C GLU A 37 -17.16 3.47 15.69
N ASP A 38 -17.36 2.72 14.62
CA ASP A 38 -17.50 1.27 14.65
C ASP A 38 -16.12 0.62 14.83
N THR A 39 -15.93 -0.09 15.94
CA THR A 39 -14.66 -0.73 16.30
C THR A 39 -14.22 -1.74 15.25
N THR A 40 -15.15 -2.52 14.68
CA THR A 40 -14.82 -3.51 13.66
C THR A 40 -14.30 -2.84 12.40
N GLU A 41 -14.92 -1.74 11.98
CA GLU A 41 -14.47 -0.98 10.81
C GLU A 41 -13.10 -0.35 11.06
N ILE A 42 -12.86 0.14 12.27
CA ILE A 42 -11.56 0.71 12.64
C ILE A 42 -10.46 -0.34 12.51
N TYR A 43 -10.65 -1.53 13.07
CA TYR A 43 -9.66 -2.61 12.96
C TYR A 43 -9.42 -3.04 11.52
N ARG A 44 -10.50 -3.14 10.75
CA ARG A 44 -10.41 -3.51 9.33
C ARG A 44 -9.61 -2.48 8.53
N ALA A 45 -9.91 -1.20 8.72
CA ALA A 45 -9.21 -0.12 8.03
C ALA A 45 -7.73 -0.05 8.43
N GLN A 46 -7.42 -0.26 9.70
CA GLN A 46 -6.03 -0.33 10.17
C GLN A 46 -5.27 -1.48 9.52
N GLY A 47 -5.92 -2.65 9.40
CA GLY A 47 -5.34 -3.81 8.72
C GLY A 47 -5.04 -3.53 7.25
N GLU A 48 -5.96 -2.85 6.55
CA GLU A 48 -5.77 -2.46 5.16
C GLU A 48 -4.61 -1.47 5.00
N VAL A 49 -4.50 -0.49 5.88
CA VAL A 49 -3.38 0.47 5.84
C VAL A 49 -2.05 -0.25 6.02
N ARG A 50 -1.97 -1.21 6.94
CA ARG A 50 -0.74 -1.99 7.16
C ARG A 50 -0.37 -2.80 5.91
N ALA A 51 -1.36 -3.44 5.28
CA ALA A 51 -1.14 -4.22 4.07
C ALA A 51 -0.65 -3.34 2.93
N LEU A 52 -1.26 -2.18 2.75
CA LEU A 52 -0.87 -1.22 1.70
C LEU A 52 0.55 -0.69 1.93
N ARG A 53 0.92 -0.41 3.18
CA ARG A 53 2.27 0.02 3.52
C ARG A 53 3.32 -1.04 3.23
N ARG A 54 2.98 -2.32 3.44
CA ARG A 54 3.88 -3.43 3.06
C ARG A 54 4.14 -3.44 1.57
N LEU A 55 3.11 -3.16 0.76
CA LEU A 55 3.28 -3.07 -0.68
C LEU A 55 4.19 -1.91 -1.09
N LEU A 56 4.13 -0.79 -0.39
CA LEU A 56 5.04 0.33 -0.63
C LEU A 56 6.51 -0.05 -0.39
N LEU A 57 6.76 -1.01 0.49
CA LEU A 57 8.12 -1.44 0.83
C LEU A 57 8.66 -2.54 -0.10
N LEU A 58 7.86 -3.04 -1.05
CA LEU A 58 8.28 -4.10 -1.96
C LEU A 58 9.53 -3.75 -2.74
N ARG A 59 9.63 -2.53 -3.21
CA ARG A 59 10.80 -2.09 -3.97
C ARG A 59 12.08 -2.22 -3.16
N ASP A 60 12.06 -1.81 -1.91
CA ASP A 60 13.22 -1.92 -1.02
C ASP A 60 13.56 -3.37 -0.77
N LYS A 61 12.55 -4.22 -0.59
CA LYS A 61 12.74 -5.64 -0.34
C LYS A 61 13.38 -6.37 -1.52
N TYR A 62 12.98 -6.06 -2.76
CA TYR A 62 13.46 -6.76 -3.95
C TYR A 62 14.56 -6.02 -4.70
N ASN A 63 14.83 -4.81 -4.35
CA ASN A 63 15.86 -3.98 -4.97
C ASN A 63 17.11 -3.84 -4.09
N GLY A 64 16.95 -4.17 -2.84
CA GLY A 64 18.07 -4.19 -1.91
C GLY A 64 18.81 -5.50 -1.96
#